data_180a3e4dabea0ad5f136e5fedad1e480
#
_entry.id   180a3e4dabea0ad5f136e5fedad1e480
#
_cell.length_a   1.000
_cell.length_b   1.000
_cell.length_c   1.000
_cell.angle_alpha   90.00
_cell.angle_beta   90.00
_cell.angle_gamma   90.00
#
_symmetry.space_group_name_H-M   'P 1'
#
loop_
_entity.id
_entity.type
_entity.pdbx_description
1 polymer ?
#
loop_
_entity_poly.entity_id
_entity_poly.type
_entity_poly.pdbx_seq_one_letter_code
_entity_poly.pdbx_strand_id
1 'polypeptide(L)'
;MKCGYIRDTWDCGETLEVEEKHTGRYGARGQKREPKKEPTPEDIIRQNQWKRVRDLRRLVKWNFTTGDSWITLTYQKDKRVSWEEMIKHMQKFIRKLQTRYRKYGWTLKYIWRPQIGKRGAIHIHILLNAESNTETRTEKIVRELWIHGNPNMKVVYDLKNGDLAEYIATPLRNVAPR
;
A
#
# COMPACT_ATOMS: atom_id res chain seq x y z
N MET A 1 -25.42 -7.82 -33.32
CA MET A 1 -24.94 -8.19 -31.98
C MET A 1 -24.65 -6.86 -31.25
N LYS A 2 -25.25 -6.68 -30.08
CA LYS A 2 -24.90 -5.51 -29.26
C LYS A 2 -23.48 -5.70 -28.73
N CYS A 3 -22.55 -4.79 -29.00
CA CYS A 3 -21.29 -4.68 -28.28
C CYS A 3 -21.64 -4.52 -26.80
N GLY A 4 -21.33 -5.51 -25.97
CA GLY A 4 -21.61 -5.45 -24.55
C GLY A 4 -20.39 -4.98 -23.78
N TYR A 5 -20.60 -4.03 -22.89
CA TYR A 5 -19.63 -3.69 -21.85
C TYR A 5 -20.05 -4.37 -20.56
N ILE A 6 -19.07 -4.84 -19.81
CA ILE A 6 -19.24 -5.26 -18.41
C ILE A 6 -18.79 -4.07 -17.58
N ARG A 7 -19.65 -3.63 -16.69
CA ARG A 7 -19.35 -2.58 -15.73
C ARG A 7 -19.24 -3.20 -14.36
N ASP A 8 -18.05 -3.16 -13.80
CA ASP A 8 -17.77 -3.55 -12.43
C ASP A 8 -17.70 -2.30 -11.56
N THR A 9 -18.33 -2.33 -10.40
CA THR A 9 -18.40 -1.21 -9.47
C THR A 9 -17.89 -1.64 -8.11
N TRP A 10 -16.98 -0.84 -7.53
CA TRP A 10 -16.44 -1.07 -6.20
C TRP A 10 -16.74 0.13 -5.33
N ASP A 11 -17.44 -0.10 -4.24
CA ASP A 11 -17.52 0.86 -3.15
C ASP A 11 -16.17 0.88 -2.43
N CYS A 12 -15.54 2.07 -2.34
CA CYS A 12 -14.26 2.29 -1.69
C CYS A 12 -14.42 3.32 -0.55
N GLY A 13 -15.52 3.27 0.19
CA GLY A 13 -15.83 4.20 1.27
C GLY A 13 -16.27 5.57 0.73
N GLU A 14 -15.42 6.59 0.81
CA GLU A 14 -15.75 7.92 0.31
C GLU A 14 -15.77 8.03 -1.23
N THR A 15 -15.32 7.01 -1.95
CA THR A 15 -15.22 7.01 -3.41
C THR A 15 -15.80 5.75 -4.02
N LEU A 16 -16.38 5.88 -5.22
CA LEU A 16 -16.84 4.77 -6.04
C LEU A 16 -15.87 4.60 -7.21
N GLU A 17 -15.31 3.42 -7.37
CA GLU A 17 -14.52 3.08 -8.57
C GLU A 17 -15.39 2.29 -9.55
N VAL A 18 -15.40 2.73 -10.79
CA VAL A 18 -16.11 2.06 -11.89
C VAL A 18 -15.09 1.63 -12.93
N GLU A 19 -15.12 0.38 -13.30
CA GLU A 19 -14.29 -0.21 -14.36
C GLU A 19 -15.19 -0.75 -15.46
N GLU A 20 -15.08 -0.20 -16.66
CA GLU A 20 -15.80 -0.69 -17.82
C GLU A 20 -14.87 -1.53 -18.69
N LYS A 21 -15.30 -2.76 -18.97
CA LYS A 21 -14.55 -3.70 -19.79
C LYS A 21 -15.39 -4.11 -20.99
N HIS A 22 -14.79 -4.08 -22.15
CA HIS A 22 -15.43 -4.66 -23.34
C HIS A 22 -15.46 -6.19 -23.20
N THR A 23 -16.57 -6.81 -23.63
CA THR A 23 -16.77 -8.28 -23.56
C THR A 23 -15.81 -9.09 -24.45
N GLY A 24 -14.92 -8.42 -25.17
CA GLY A 24 -13.91 -9.07 -26.00
C GLY A 24 -14.45 -9.63 -27.33
N ARG A 25 -15.70 -9.35 -27.65
CA ARG A 25 -16.29 -9.69 -28.97
C ARG A 25 -16.16 -8.50 -29.89
N TYR A 26 -15.01 -8.38 -30.53
CA TYR A 26 -14.72 -7.34 -31.53
C TYR A 26 -14.92 -7.93 -32.93
N GLY A 27 -15.30 -7.07 -33.88
CA GLY A 27 -15.40 -7.39 -35.29
C GLY A 27 -16.83 -7.61 -35.82
N ALA A 28 -16.99 -7.56 -37.12
CA ALA A 28 -18.24 -7.80 -37.80
C ALA A 28 -18.64 -9.28 -37.71
N ARG A 29 -19.96 -9.55 -37.85
CA ARG A 29 -20.50 -10.92 -37.85
C ARG A 29 -19.85 -11.73 -38.99
N GLY A 30 -19.25 -12.88 -38.66
CA GLY A 30 -18.59 -13.74 -39.63
C GLY A 30 -17.10 -13.53 -39.85
N GLN A 31 -16.50 -12.48 -39.27
CA GLN A 31 -15.05 -12.34 -39.30
C GLN A 31 -14.34 -13.38 -38.44
N LYS A 32 -13.33 -14.04 -39.02
CA LYS A 32 -12.48 -14.99 -38.30
C LYS A 32 -11.58 -14.19 -37.34
N ARG A 33 -11.55 -14.61 -36.09
CA ARG A 33 -10.65 -13.97 -35.11
C ARG A 33 -9.19 -14.26 -35.47
N GLU A 34 -8.37 -13.23 -35.39
CA GLU A 34 -6.93 -13.47 -35.39
C GLU A 34 -6.51 -14.29 -34.16
N PRO A 35 -5.51 -15.15 -34.30
CA PRO A 35 -4.96 -15.89 -33.18
C PRO A 35 -4.57 -14.92 -32.07
N LYS A 36 -4.93 -15.24 -30.84
CA LYS A 36 -4.52 -14.45 -29.68
C LYS A 36 -3.03 -14.52 -29.54
N LYS A 37 -2.34 -13.37 -29.65
CA LYS A 37 -0.91 -13.28 -29.44
C LYS A 37 -0.60 -13.70 -28.00
N GLU A 38 0.34 -14.60 -27.82
CA GLU A 38 0.83 -14.98 -26.50
C GLU A 38 1.51 -13.77 -25.84
N PRO A 39 1.21 -13.47 -24.55
CA PRO A 39 1.81 -12.36 -23.88
C PRO A 39 3.29 -12.64 -23.61
N THR A 40 4.13 -11.62 -23.80
CA THR A 40 5.54 -11.70 -23.42
C THR A 40 5.71 -11.73 -21.89
N PRO A 41 6.85 -12.19 -21.35
CA PRO A 41 7.13 -12.10 -19.91
C PRO A 41 6.99 -10.67 -19.38
N GLU A 42 7.41 -9.66 -20.15
CA GLU A 42 7.30 -8.24 -19.83
C GLU A 42 5.83 -7.79 -19.75
N ASP A 43 4.98 -8.27 -20.66
CA ASP A 43 3.54 -7.99 -20.63
C ASP A 43 2.90 -8.56 -19.38
N ILE A 44 3.29 -9.77 -18.99
CA ILE A 44 2.80 -10.44 -17.76
C ILE A 44 3.23 -9.63 -16.53
N ILE A 45 4.49 -9.22 -16.44
CA ILE A 45 5.01 -8.40 -15.34
C ILE A 45 4.23 -7.09 -15.25
N ARG A 46 4.05 -6.38 -16.37
CA ARG A 46 3.31 -5.12 -16.42
C ARG A 46 1.85 -5.28 -15.98
N GLN A 47 1.16 -6.33 -16.45
CA GLN A 47 -0.22 -6.62 -16.05
C GLN A 47 -0.34 -6.96 -14.56
N ASN A 48 0.60 -7.75 -14.03
CA ASN A 48 0.62 -8.11 -12.62
C ASN A 48 0.88 -6.87 -11.73
N GLN A 49 1.79 -5.99 -12.16
CA GLN A 49 2.03 -4.74 -11.46
C GLN A 49 0.78 -3.84 -11.48
N TRP A 50 0.14 -3.69 -12.62
CA TRP A 50 -1.11 -2.91 -12.73
C TRP A 50 -2.21 -3.45 -11.81
N LYS A 51 -2.44 -4.77 -11.80
CA LYS A 51 -3.40 -5.41 -10.89
C LYS A 51 -3.07 -5.13 -9.43
N ARG A 52 -1.79 -5.28 -9.06
CA ARG A 52 -1.33 -5.01 -7.68
C ARG A 52 -1.61 -3.57 -7.25
N VAL A 53 -1.29 -2.59 -8.08
CA VAL A 53 -1.54 -1.17 -7.80
C VAL A 53 -3.05 -0.92 -7.65
N ARG A 54 -3.86 -1.44 -8.58
CA ARG A 54 -5.31 -1.30 -8.55
C ARG A 54 -5.92 -1.86 -7.26
N ASP A 55 -5.57 -3.10 -6.92
CA ASP A 55 -6.15 -3.80 -5.77
C ASP A 55 -5.70 -3.13 -4.46
N LEU A 56 -4.44 -2.70 -4.39
CA LEU A 56 -3.94 -1.94 -3.23
C LEU A 56 -4.61 -0.56 -3.11
N ARG A 57 -4.87 0.14 -4.24
CA ARG A 57 -5.59 1.42 -4.23
C ARG A 57 -6.98 1.27 -3.64
N ARG A 58 -7.73 0.24 -4.04
CA ARG A 58 -9.05 -0.08 -3.49
C ARG A 58 -8.99 -0.36 -2.00
N LEU A 59 -8.02 -1.19 -1.59
CA LEU A 59 -7.80 -1.53 -0.18
C LEU A 59 -7.44 -0.30 0.66
N VAL A 60 -6.58 0.60 0.16
CA VAL A 60 -6.22 1.85 0.84
C VAL A 60 -7.45 2.75 0.98
N LYS A 61 -8.20 2.98 -0.09
CA LYS A 61 -9.40 3.83 -0.07
C LYS A 61 -10.48 3.30 0.86
N TRP A 62 -10.65 1.98 0.94
CA TRP A 62 -11.63 1.35 1.82
C TRP A 62 -11.28 1.45 3.31
N ASN A 63 -9.99 1.44 3.64
CA ASN A 63 -9.54 1.31 5.03
C ASN A 63 -9.01 2.60 5.65
N PHE A 64 -8.61 3.56 4.84
CA PHE A 64 -7.94 4.78 5.29
C PHE A 64 -8.67 6.02 4.80
N THR A 65 -8.53 7.10 5.56
CA THR A 65 -9.19 8.38 5.28
C THR A 65 -8.17 9.53 5.27
N THR A 66 -8.59 10.67 4.77
CA THR A 66 -7.87 11.93 4.96
C THR A 66 -7.71 12.20 6.45
N GLY A 67 -6.52 12.55 6.89
CA GLY A 67 -6.18 12.69 8.31
C GLY A 67 -5.36 11.53 8.87
N ASP A 68 -5.35 10.37 8.21
CA ASP A 68 -4.51 9.24 8.60
C ASP A 68 -3.01 9.56 8.45
N SER A 69 -2.16 8.74 9.06
CA SER A 69 -0.75 9.03 9.22
C SER A 69 0.12 8.25 8.25
N TRP A 70 0.87 8.96 7.43
CA TRP A 70 1.98 8.41 6.65
C TRP A 70 3.29 8.62 7.39
N ILE A 71 3.92 7.55 7.82
CA ILE A 71 5.06 7.57 8.73
C ILE A 71 6.27 6.93 8.06
N THR A 72 7.42 7.59 8.16
CA THR A 72 8.71 7.01 7.80
C THR A 72 9.47 6.69 9.09
N LEU A 73 9.65 5.40 9.35
CA LEU A 73 10.45 4.91 10.45
C LEU A 73 11.90 4.76 9.99
N THR A 74 12.80 5.46 10.67
CA THR A 74 14.24 5.43 10.37
C THR A 74 15.01 4.82 11.51
N TYR A 75 16.21 4.31 11.21
CA TYR A 75 17.19 3.91 12.21
C TYR A 75 18.13 5.07 12.53
N GLN A 76 18.78 5.00 13.68
CA GLN A 76 19.84 5.96 14.05
C GLN A 76 20.95 5.96 12.99
N LYS A 77 21.57 7.13 12.78
CA LYS A 77 22.49 7.38 11.67
C LYS A 77 23.62 6.35 11.55
N ASP A 78 24.12 5.85 12.67
CA ASP A 78 25.26 4.94 12.71
C ASP A 78 24.87 3.47 12.88
N LYS A 79 23.57 3.17 12.93
CA LYS A 79 23.07 1.80 13.06
C LYS A 79 22.58 1.29 11.72
N ARG A 80 23.41 0.44 11.10
CA ARG A 80 23.01 -0.37 9.96
C ARG A 80 22.41 -1.67 10.46
N VAL A 81 21.16 -1.94 10.08
CA VAL A 81 20.45 -3.16 10.43
C VAL A 81 20.35 -4.07 9.20
N SER A 82 20.42 -5.37 9.43
CA SER A 82 20.14 -6.36 8.39
C SER A 82 18.64 -6.40 8.05
N TRP A 83 18.32 -7.04 6.93
CA TRP A 83 16.93 -7.24 6.53
C TRP A 83 16.15 -8.06 7.56
N GLU A 84 16.75 -9.11 8.08
CA GLU A 84 16.17 -10.00 9.10
C GLU A 84 15.92 -9.28 10.42
N GLU A 85 16.84 -8.43 10.86
CA GLU A 85 16.68 -7.59 12.04
C GLU A 85 15.54 -6.58 11.85
N MET A 86 15.47 -5.92 10.71
CA MET A 86 14.40 -4.99 10.38
C MET A 86 13.03 -5.68 10.46
N ILE A 87 12.88 -6.89 9.92
CA ILE A 87 11.64 -7.66 10.00
C ILE A 87 11.26 -7.95 11.46
N LYS A 88 12.23 -8.40 12.29
CA LYS A 88 12.01 -8.65 13.73
C LYS A 88 11.58 -7.38 14.47
N HIS A 89 12.21 -6.24 14.16
CA HIS A 89 11.85 -4.95 14.75
C HIS A 89 10.43 -4.54 14.37
N MET A 90 10.05 -4.69 13.12
CA MET A 90 8.69 -4.38 12.65
C MET A 90 7.65 -5.29 13.29
N GLN A 91 7.88 -6.59 13.36
CA GLN A 91 6.97 -7.53 14.03
C GLN A 91 6.75 -7.16 15.50
N LYS A 92 7.83 -6.79 16.21
CA LYS A 92 7.76 -6.35 17.61
C LYS A 92 7.02 -5.02 17.75
N PHE A 93 7.31 -4.06 16.87
CA PHE A 93 6.65 -2.76 16.84
C PHE A 93 5.14 -2.90 16.59
N ILE A 94 4.73 -3.65 15.57
CA ILE A 94 3.31 -3.86 15.24
C ILE A 94 2.56 -4.55 16.40
N ARG A 95 3.15 -5.57 17.04
CA ARG A 95 2.54 -6.21 18.21
C ARG A 95 2.32 -5.24 19.37
N LYS A 96 3.31 -4.39 19.68
CA LYS A 96 3.18 -3.36 20.70
C LYS A 96 2.12 -2.31 20.33
N LEU A 97 2.06 -1.93 19.06
CA LEU A 97 1.09 -0.97 18.55
C LEU A 97 -0.33 -1.53 18.66
N GLN A 98 -0.55 -2.80 18.27
CA GLN A 98 -1.83 -3.49 18.44
C GLN A 98 -2.28 -3.52 19.91
N THR A 99 -1.35 -3.85 20.84
CA THR A 99 -1.64 -3.86 22.27
C THR A 99 -2.04 -2.47 22.76
N ARG A 100 -1.34 -1.43 22.31
CA ARG A 100 -1.63 -0.04 22.70
C ARG A 100 -2.97 0.43 22.16
N TYR A 101 -3.29 0.12 20.91
CA TYR A 101 -4.58 0.46 20.29
C TYR A 101 -5.74 -0.23 21.02
N ARG A 102 -5.63 -1.55 21.31
CA ARG A 102 -6.64 -2.28 22.07
C ARG A 102 -6.90 -1.70 23.47
N LYS A 103 -5.85 -1.21 24.14
CA LYS A 103 -5.98 -0.57 25.45
C LYS A 103 -6.96 0.61 25.41
N TYR A 104 -7.01 1.32 24.29
CA TYR A 104 -7.92 2.47 24.10
C TYR A 104 -9.19 2.13 23.32
N GLY A 105 -9.45 0.85 23.06
CA GLY A 105 -10.63 0.40 22.31
C GLY A 105 -10.55 0.68 20.80
N TRP A 106 -9.36 1.00 20.27
CA TRP A 106 -9.15 1.32 18.86
C TRP A 106 -8.80 0.07 18.05
N THR A 107 -9.23 0.06 16.79
CA THR A 107 -8.85 -0.97 15.82
C THR A 107 -7.66 -0.47 15.02
N LEU A 108 -6.56 -1.24 15.03
CA LEU A 108 -5.37 -0.89 14.25
C LEU A 108 -5.53 -1.31 12.80
N LYS A 109 -5.40 -0.36 11.88
CA LYS A 109 -5.26 -0.57 10.45
C LYS A 109 -3.89 -0.09 10.01
N TYR A 110 -3.17 -0.91 9.23
CA TYR A 110 -1.84 -0.53 8.75
C TYR A 110 -1.46 -1.21 7.45
N ILE A 111 -0.64 -0.53 6.68
CA ILE A 111 0.10 -1.07 5.54
C ILE A 111 1.52 -0.56 5.66
N TRP A 112 2.53 -1.43 5.54
CA TRP A 112 3.91 -0.99 5.59
C TRP A 112 4.76 -1.54 4.45
N ARG A 113 5.83 -0.81 4.14
CA ARG A 113 6.78 -1.15 3.09
C ARG A 113 8.18 -0.71 3.51
N PRO A 114 9.18 -1.60 3.47
CA PRO A 114 10.58 -1.20 3.62
C PRO A 114 11.09 -0.56 2.33
N GLN A 115 12.09 0.27 2.46
CA GLN A 115 12.83 0.88 1.36
C GLN A 115 14.30 0.95 1.71
N ILE A 116 15.18 0.70 0.73
CA ILE A 116 16.61 0.94 0.87
C ILE A 116 16.92 2.28 0.22
N GLY A 117 17.41 3.21 1.02
CA GLY A 117 17.79 4.53 0.55
C GLY A 117 19.07 4.49 -0.30
N LYS A 118 19.36 5.59 -1.00
CA LYS A 118 20.54 5.70 -1.89
C LYS A 118 21.87 5.36 -1.22
N ARG A 119 21.97 5.56 0.11
CA ARG A 119 23.18 5.26 0.91
C ARG A 119 23.13 3.86 1.57
N GLY A 120 22.22 2.99 1.14
CA GLY A 120 22.04 1.65 1.68
C GLY A 120 21.37 1.58 3.05
N ALA A 121 20.87 2.68 3.61
CA ALA A 121 20.15 2.67 4.86
C ALA A 121 18.71 2.19 4.65
N ILE A 122 18.26 1.25 5.47
CA ILE A 122 16.86 0.79 5.47
C ILE A 122 16.01 1.81 6.21
N HIS A 123 14.88 2.17 5.61
CA HIS A 123 13.80 2.88 6.26
C HIS A 123 12.47 2.24 5.89
N ILE A 124 11.46 2.44 6.71
CA ILE A 124 10.19 1.76 6.57
C ILE A 124 9.10 2.81 6.48
N HIS A 125 8.31 2.73 5.43
CA HIS A 125 7.11 3.52 5.29
C HIS A 125 5.92 2.73 5.82
N ILE A 126 5.10 3.37 6.63
CA ILE A 126 3.89 2.79 7.17
C ILE A 126 2.73 3.79 7.07
N LEU A 127 1.62 3.32 6.52
CA LEU A 127 0.34 4.00 6.58
C LEU A 127 -0.41 3.44 7.80
N LEU A 128 -0.86 4.31 8.69
CA LEU A 128 -1.60 3.98 9.90
C LEU A 128 -2.88 4.79 9.98
N ASN A 129 -3.97 4.17 10.43
CA ASN A 129 -5.13 4.94 10.83
C ASN A 129 -4.81 5.83 12.04
N ALA A 130 -5.20 7.10 11.96
CA ALA A 130 -4.98 8.08 13.01
C ALA A 130 -6.13 8.02 14.02
N GLU A 131 -5.78 7.76 15.27
CA GLU A 131 -6.71 7.72 16.39
C GLU A 131 -6.25 8.68 17.48
N SER A 132 -7.19 9.28 18.18
CA SER A 132 -6.90 10.20 19.29
C SER A 132 -7.99 10.19 20.34
N ASN A 133 -7.61 10.46 21.58
CA ASN A 133 -8.49 10.73 22.70
C ASN A 133 -7.87 11.80 23.61
N THR A 134 -8.46 12.05 24.79
CA THR A 134 -7.97 13.04 25.74
C THR A 134 -6.59 12.71 26.34
N GLU A 135 -6.18 11.45 26.34
CA GLU A 135 -4.92 10.99 26.95
C GLU A 135 -3.78 10.88 25.94
N THR A 136 -4.08 10.42 24.71
CA THR A 136 -3.07 10.08 23.73
C THR A 136 -3.58 10.16 22.29
N ARG A 137 -2.63 10.07 21.36
CA ARG A 137 -2.87 10.01 19.90
C ARG A 137 -1.86 9.10 19.24
N THR A 138 -2.18 8.63 18.04
CA THR A 138 -1.33 7.73 17.23
C THR A 138 0.12 8.18 17.16
N GLU A 139 0.36 9.46 16.90
CA GLU A 139 1.74 9.99 16.80
C GLU A 139 2.56 9.81 18.08
N LYS A 140 1.96 10.10 19.24
CA LYS A 140 2.61 9.93 20.54
C LYS A 140 2.96 8.46 20.77
N ILE A 141 2.01 7.57 20.50
CA ILE A 141 2.21 6.12 20.65
C ILE A 141 3.34 5.62 19.75
N VAL A 142 3.38 6.05 18.50
CA VAL A 142 4.43 5.64 17.55
C VAL A 142 5.80 6.11 18.02
N ARG A 143 5.93 7.37 18.50
CA ARG A 143 7.19 7.89 19.03
C ARG A 143 7.67 7.14 20.26
N GLU A 144 6.78 6.76 21.15
CA GLU A 144 7.11 5.96 22.33
C GLU A 144 7.56 4.53 21.99
N LEU A 145 6.93 3.92 20.98
CA LEU A 145 7.17 2.52 20.66
C LEU A 145 8.33 2.29 19.69
N TRP A 146 8.63 3.24 18.81
CA TRP A 146 9.73 3.14 17.87
C TRP A 146 11.03 3.64 18.51
N ILE A 147 11.80 2.73 19.10
CA ILE A 147 13.02 3.05 19.86
C ILE A 147 14.30 3.04 19.02
N HIS A 148 14.22 2.72 17.73
CA HIS A 148 15.38 2.49 16.87
C HIS A 148 15.87 3.77 16.16
N GLY A 149 15.10 4.85 16.19
CA GLY A 149 15.40 6.12 15.56
C GLY A 149 14.22 7.09 15.64
N ASN A 150 14.24 8.12 14.82
CA ASN A 150 13.20 9.14 14.82
C ASN A 150 12.15 8.87 13.73
N PRO A 151 10.87 8.67 14.10
CA PRO A 151 9.79 8.60 13.12
C PRO A 151 9.51 9.98 12.54
N ASN A 152 9.44 10.07 11.21
CA ASN A 152 8.94 11.25 10.49
C ASN A 152 7.50 11.00 10.12
N MET A 153 6.59 11.88 10.53
CA MET A 153 5.15 11.72 10.36
C MET A 153 4.59 12.81 9.47
N LYS A 154 3.74 12.41 8.53
CA LYS A 154 2.99 13.29 7.66
C LYS A 154 1.53 12.89 7.72
N VAL A 155 0.65 13.88 7.70
CA VAL A 155 -0.78 13.64 7.56
C VAL A 155 -1.08 13.32 6.09
N VAL A 156 -1.94 12.36 5.85
CA VAL A 156 -2.45 12.05 4.52
C VAL A 156 -3.54 13.06 4.17
N TYR A 157 -3.29 13.88 3.14
CA TYR A 157 -4.26 14.91 2.71
C TYR A 157 -5.14 14.43 1.56
N ASP A 158 -4.66 13.48 0.76
CA ASP A 158 -5.39 12.98 -0.39
C ASP A 158 -5.10 11.49 -0.63
N LEU A 159 -6.16 10.69 -0.62
CA LEU A 159 -6.13 9.27 -0.98
C LEU A 159 -6.78 9.02 -2.35
N LYS A 160 -7.35 10.05 -3.00
CA LYS A 160 -8.17 9.89 -4.21
C LYS A 160 -7.31 9.61 -5.44
N ASN A 161 -6.12 10.21 -5.52
CA ASN A 161 -5.25 10.13 -6.71
C ASN A 161 -4.54 8.78 -6.88
N GLY A 162 -4.49 7.94 -5.86
CA GLY A 162 -3.87 6.61 -5.97
C GLY A 162 -2.34 6.59 -5.90
N ASP A 163 -1.68 7.74 -5.85
CA ASP A 163 -0.20 7.88 -5.84
C ASP A 163 0.44 7.10 -4.70
N LEU A 164 -0.20 7.14 -3.52
CA LEU A 164 0.27 6.40 -2.35
C LEU A 164 0.23 4.88 -2.58
N ALA A 165 -0.83 4.38 -3.22
CA ALA A 165 -0.95 2.96 -3.54
C ALA A 165 0.09 2.54 -4.59
N GLU A 166 0.32 3.35 -5.61
CA GLU A 166 1.36 3.11 -6.60
C GLU A 166 2.74 3.08 -5.94
N TYR A 167 3.03 4.06 -5.07
CA TYR A 167 4.27 4.09 -4.30
C TYR A 167 4.44 2.83 -3.45
N ILE A 168 3.42 2.39 -2.71
CA ILE A 168 3.49 1.19 -1.87
C ILE A 168 3.62 -0.08 -2.72
N ALA A 169 2.97 -0.17 -3.87
CA ALA A 169 2.99 -1.34 -4.75
C ALA A 169 4.23 -1.46 -5.62
N THR A 170 5.01 -0.38 -5.80
CA THR A 170 6.23 -0.40 -6.64
C THR A 170 7.24 -1.41 -6.09
N PRO A 171 7.83 -2.30 -6.91
CA PRO A 171 8.84 -3.24 -6.46
C PRO A 171 10.02 -2.55 -5.79
N LEU A 172 10.61 -3.20 -4.78
CA LEU A 172 11.81 -2.70 -4.13
C LEU A 172 12.96 -2.70 -5.14
N ARG A 173 13.53 -1.53 -5.40
CA ARG A 173 14.76 -1.44 -6.18
C ARG A 173 15.89 -2.04 -5.32
N ASN A 174 16.69 -2.96 -5.89
CA ASN A 174 17.90 -3.56 -5.28
C ASN A 174 17.68 -4.61 -4.16
N VAL A 175 16.54 -5.25 -4.08
CA VAL A 175 16.44 -6.52 -3.36
C VAL A 175 16.56 -7.62 -4.40
N ALA A 176 17.67 -8.35 -4.41
CA ALA A 176 17.81 -9.52 -5.25
C ALA A 176 16.64 -10.48 -4.97
N PRO A 177 15.98 -11.02 -6.01
CA PRO A 177 14.98 -12.06 -5.79
C PRO A 177 15.66 -13.26 -5.10
N ARG A 178 15.08 -13.70 -4.00
CA ARG A 178 15.42 -15.00 -3.39
C ARG A 178 14.74 -16.10 -4.17
#